data_29f80e49754eef4b76867c11878b8e1a
#
_entry.id   29f80e49754eef4b76867c11878b8e1a
#
_cell.length_a   1.000
_cell.length_b   1.000
_cell.length_c   1.000
_cell.angle_alpha   90.00
_cell.angle_beta   90.00
_cell.angle_gamma   90.00
#
_symmetry.space_group_name_H-M   'P 1'
#
loop_
_entity.id
_entity.type
_entity.pdbx_description
1 polymer ?
#
loop_
_entity_poly.entity_id
_entity_poly.type
_entity_poly.pdbx_seq_one_letter_code
_entity_poly.pdbx_strand_id
1 'polypeptide(L)'
;SAASDVYKRQVQDQVWNRVTINRNSKKNTRYYIDEFHLLLKEEQTAAYSVEIWKRFRKWGGIPTGITQNVEDCLKSLTARTMLANSEYLVMLNQAPTDRIELAKLLHISDNQLSYITNVGFGKGLLKCGNSIVPFVDNFPKNTRLYQLMSTKPGEIQEILG
;
A
#
# COMPACT_ATOMS: atom_id res chain seq x y z
N SER A 1 3.67 11.68 19.23
CA SER A 1 3.72 12.96 19.93
C SER A 1 2.99 14.01 19.11
N ALA A 2 2.39 15.03 19.75
CA ALA A 2 1.63 16.08 19.08
C ALA A 2 2.39 16.74 17.91
N ALA A 3 3.69 16.93 18.03
CA ALA A 3 4.53 17.47 16.97
C ALA A 3 4.61 16.54 15.73
N SER A 4 4.68 15.22 15.93
CA SER A 4 4.66 14.24 14.85
C SER A 4 3.33 14.27 14.09
N ASP A 5 2.21 14.45 14.78
CA ASP A 5 0.87 14.44 14.17
C ASP A 5 0.60 15.73 13.40
N VAL A 6 1.10 16.87 13.90
CA VAL A 6 1.09 18.14 13.16
C VAL A 6 1.89 18.02 11.88
N TYR A 7 3.09 17.41 11.91
CA TYR A 7 3.91 17.21 10.73
C TYR A 7 3.22 16.31 9.71
N LYS A 8 2.64 15.19 10.12
CA LYS A 8 1.89 14.29 9.24
C LYS A 8 0.74 15.01 8.52
N ARG A 9 -0.01 15.85 9.25
CA ARG A 9 -1.08 16.67 8.65
C ARG A 9 -0.55 17.67 7.65
N GLN A 10 0.53 18.38 7.97
CA GLN A 10 1.16 19.33 7.04
C GLN A 10 1.60 18.67 5.73
N VAL A 11 2.19 17.48 5.79
CA VAL A 11 2.55 16.71 4.59
C VAL A 11 1.32 16.38 3.75
N GLN A 12 0.24 15.92 4.39
CA GLN A 12 -1.02 15.60 3.70
C GLN A 12 -1.66 16.84 3.06
N ASP A 13 -1.61 18.00 3.72
CA ASP A 13 -2.10 19.26 3.17
C ASP A 13 -1.29 19.69 1.93
N GLN A 14 0.03 19.52 1.94
CA GLN A 14 0.87 19.79 0.77
C GLN A 14 0.53 18.88 -0.41
N VAL A 15 0.29 17.59 -0.13
CA VAL A 15 -0.15 16.64 -1.16
C VAL A 15 -1.52 17.04 -1.70
N TRP A 16 -2.45 17.44 -0.84
CA TRP A 16 -3.77 17.91 -1.25
C TRP A 16 -3.67 19.14 -2.18
N ASN A 17 -2.85 20.12 -1.82
CA ASN A 17 -2.59 21.28 -2.66
C ASN A 17 -2.06 20.87 -4.05
N ARG A 18 -1.14 19.89 -4.10
CA ARG A 18 -0.62 19.38 -5.36
C ARG A 18 -1.71 18.70 -6.19
N VAL A 19 -2.57 17.89 -5.59
CA VAL A 19 -3.71 17.27 -6.26
C VAL A 19 -4.62 18.32 -6.89
N THR A 20 -4.91 19.40 -6.16
CA THR A 20 -5.76 20.50 -6.64
C THR A 20 -5.14 21.20 -7.85
N ILE A 21 -3.86 21.52 -7.78
CA ILE A 21 -3.12 22.15 -8.89
C ILE A 21 -3.12 21.23 -10.14
N ASN A 22 -2.80 19.95 -9.94
CA ASN A 22 -2.73 18.98 -11.02
C ASN A 22 -4.09 18.75 -11.68
N ARG A 23 -5.17 18.72 -10.91
CA ARG A 23 -6.53 18.62 -11.43
C ARG A 23 -6.86 19.76 -12.40
N ASN A 24 -6.54 20.99 -12.03
CA ASN A 24 -6.76 22.17 -12.88
C ASN A 24 -5.98 22.06 -14.20
N SER A 25 -4.85 21.37 -14.20
CA SER A 25 -4.04 21.06 -15.37
C SER A 25 -4.39 19.75 -16.07
N LYS A 26 -5.52 19.10 -15.69
CA LYS A 26 -5.98 17.78 -16.20
C LYS A 26 -4.95 16.66 -16.02
N LYS A 27 -4.14 16.71 -14.95
CA LYS A 27 -3.13 15.71 -14.60
C LYS A 27 -3.57 14.90 -13.39
N ASN A 28 -3.33 13.59 -13.42
CA ASN A 28 -3.49 12.72 -12.26
C ASN A 28 -2.32 12.87 -11.30
N THR A 29 -2.59 12.69 -10.01
CA THR A 29 -1.56 12.68 -8.96
C THR A 29 -1.51 11.30 -8.33
N ARG A 30 -0.33 10.67 -8.33
CA ARG A 30 -0.07 9.43 -7.60
C ARG A 30 0.63 9.77 -6.30
N TYR A 31 0.11 9.27 -5.20
CA TYR A 31 0.66 9.49 -3.87
C TYR A 31 0.95 8.15 -3.20
N TYR A 32 2.21 7.85 -3.00
CA TYR A 32 2.68 6.63 -2.35
C TYR A 32 3.08 6.93 -0.91
N ILE A 33 2.58 6.14 0.01
CA ILE A 33 2.84 6.27 1.45
C ILE A 33 3.43 4.95 1.92
N ASP A 34 4.72 4.97 2.21
CA ASP A 34 5.38 3.83 2.84
C ASP A 34 5.10 3.81 4.34
N GLU A 35 5.14 2.63 4.94
CA GLU A 35 4.79 2.39 6.35
C GLU A 35 3.42 3.01 6.71
N PHE A 36 2.45 2.82 5.84
CA PHE A 36 1.12 3.43 5.93
C PHE A 36 0.42 3.20 7.28
N HIS A 37 0.68 2.06 7.94
CA HIS A 37 0.14 1.75 9.26
C HIS A 37 0.46 2.83 10.31
N LEU A 38 1.57 3.58 10.16
CA LEU A 38 1.92 4.65 11.09
C LEU A 38 0.94 5.83 11.05
N LEU A 39 0.23 6.04 9.95
CA LEU A 39 -0.82 7.05 9.86
C LEU A 39 -2.13 6.58 10.51
N LEU A 40 -2.28 5.28 10.72
CA LEU A 40 -3.51 4.66 11.23
C LEU A 40 -3.46 4.38 12.73
N LYS A 41 -2.31 4.60 13.38
CA LYS A 41 -2.13 4.36 14.83
C LYS A 41 -2.99 5.28 15.70
N GLU A 42 -3.10 6.54 15.31
CA GLU A 42 -3.86 7.54 16.03
C GLU A 42 -5.21 7.77 15.35
N GLU A 43 -6.29 7.67 16.08
CA GLU A 43 -7.66 7.74 15.56
C GLU A 43 -7.91 9.01 14.73
N GLN A 44 -7.44 10.16 15.21
CA GLN A 44 -7.61 11.42 14.49
C GLN A 44 -6.86 11.44 13.16
N THR A 45 -5.62 10.94 13.13
CA THR A 45 -4.82 10.86 11.91
C THR A 45 -5.40 9.83 10.94
N ALA A 46 -5.91 8.73 11.45
CA ALA A 46 -6.60 7.71 10.66
C ALA A 46 -7.86 8.27 10.00
N ALA A 47 -8.72 8.94 10.76
CA ALA A 47 -9.95 9.56 10.24
C ALA A 47 -9.64 10.60 9.14
N TYR A 48 -8.63 11.44 9.36
CA TYR A 48 -8.18 12.41 8.37
C TYR A 48 -7.63 11.75 7.11
N SER A 49 -6.85 10.69 7.25
CA SER A 49 -6.31 9.92 6.11
C SER A 49 -7.43 9.31 5.27
N VAL A 50 -8.48 8.77 5.89
CA VAL A 50 -9.65 8.24 5.18
C VAL A 50 -10.39 9.32 4.40
N GLU A 51 -10.56 10.49 5.01
CA GLU A 51 -11.24 11.61 4.37
C GLU A 51 -10.47 12.07 3.11
N ILE A 52 -9.15 12.21 3.22
CA ILE A 52 -8.29 12.53 2.07
C ILE A 52 -8.38 11.44 1.00
N TRP A 53 -8.33 10.16 1.40
CA TRP A 53 -8.43 9.03 0.49
C TRP A 53 -9.71 9.06 -0.35
N LYS A 54 -10.85 9.33 0.29
CA LYS A 54 -12.14 9.48 -0.39
C LYS A 54 -12.16 10.67 -1.35
N ARG A 55 -11.55 11.79 -0.95
CA ARG A 55 -11.50 13.01 -1.77
C ARG A 55 -10.60 12.84 -2.99
N PHE A 56 -9.45 12.20 -2.83
CA PHE A 56 -8.48 11.99 -3.91
C PHE A 56 -9.12 11.38 -5.14
N ARG A 57 -9.94 10.37 -4.97
CA ARG A 57 -10.65 9.72 -6.07
C ARG A 57 -11.43 10.71 -6.94
N LYS A 58 -12.15 11.65 -6.32
CA LYS A 58 -12.93 12.66 -7.04
C LYS A 58 -12.08 13.72 -7.74
N TRP A 59 -10.82 13.84 -7.35
CA TRP A 59 -9.91 14.90 -7.80
C TRP A 59 -8.76 14.38 -8.68
N GLY A 60 -8.86 13.14 -9.18
CA GLY A 60 -7.82 12.54 -10.00
C GLY A 60 -6.56 12.15 -9.22
N GLY A 61 -6.69 11.98 -7.91
CA GLY A 61 -5.65 11.45 -7.05
C GLY A 61 -5.74 9.94 -6.93
N ILE A 62 -4.61 9.27 -6.91
CA ILE A 62 -4.47 7.83 -6.73
C ILE A 62 -3.56 7.60 -5.51
N PRO A 63 -4.14 7.47 -4.30
CA PRO A 63 -3.37 7.18 -3.10
C PRO A 63 -3.04 5.69 -3.05
N THR A 64 -1.82 5.36 -2.63
CA THR A 64 -1.34 3.99 -2.44
C THR A 64 -0.63 3.88 -1.10
N GLY A 65 -1.17 3.08 -0.20
CA GLY A 65 -0.54 2.75 1.08
C GLY A 65 0.27 1.47 0.96
N ILE A 66 1.50 1.49 1.46
CA ILE A 66 2.40 0.34 1.50
C ILE A 66 2.67 0.05 2.98
N THR A 67 2.57 -1.20 3.38
CA THR A 67 2.87 -1.60 4.76
C THR A 67 3.34 -3.05 4.82
N GLN A 68 4.23 -3.33 5.76
CA GLN A 68 4.62 -4.67 6.16
C GLN A 68 3.86 -5.10 7.45
N ASN A 69 3.27 -4.16 8.16
CA ASN A 69 2.57 -4.40 9.42
C ASN A 69 1.05 -4.42 9.20
N VAL A 70 0.55 -5.56 8.75
CA VAL A 70 -0.88 -5.76 8.48
C VAL A 70 -1.67 -5.84 9.79
N GLU A 71 -1.10 -6.44 10.84
CA GLU A 71 -1.76 -6.58 12.14
C GLU A 71 -2.20 -5.23 12.72
N ASP A 72 -1.33 -4.21 12.70
CA ASP A 72 -1.70 -2.86 13.17
C ASP A 72 -2.82 -2.23 12.31
N CYS A 73 -2.81 -2.48 11.00
CA CYS A 73 -3.89 -2.05 10.13
C CYS A 73 -5.22 -2.74 10.48
N LEU A 74 -5.19 -4.02 10.81
CA LEU A 74 -6.40 -4.80 11.09
C LEU A 74 -7.01 -4.50 12.47
N LYS A 75 -6.25 -3.93 13.41
CA LYS A 75 -6.76 -3.49 14.72
C LYS A 75 -7.68 -2.27 14.61
N SER A 76 -7.50 -1.41 13.64
CA SER A 76 -8.28 -0.20 13.43
C SER A 76 -9.50 -0.48 12.55
N LEU A 77 -10.71 -0.17 13.03
CA LEU A 77 -11.93 -0.25 12.22
C LEU A 77 -11.85 0.63 10.98
N THR A 78 -11.26 1.80 11.11
CA THR A 78 -11.01 2.74 10.02
C THR A 78 -10.12 2.13 8.94
N ALA A 79 -9.01 1.51 9.35
CA ALA A 79 -8.10 0.83 8.41
C ALA A 79 -8.74 -0.39 7.75
N ARG A 80 -9.50 -1.21 8.50
CA ARG A 80 -10.26 -2.33 7.93
C ARG A 80 -11.24 -1.85 6.86
N THR A 81 -11.93 -0.75 7.10
CA THR A 81 -12.85 -0.15 6.13
C THR A 81 -12.11 0.33 4.88
N MET A 82 -10.93 0.93 5.02
CA MET A 82 -10.10 1.33 3.88
C MET A 82 -9.65 0.13 3.06
N LEU A 83 -9.15 -0.92 3.71
CA LEU A 83 -8.73 -2.16 3.03
C LEU A 83 -9.88 -2.81 2.27
N ALA A 84 -11.05 -2.96 2.92
CA ALA A 84 -12.22 -3.56 2.29
C ALA A 84 -12.73 -2.78 1.07
N ASN A 85 -12.62 -1.45 1.10
CA ASN A 85 -13.06 -0.56 0.03
C ASN A 85 -11.94 -0.20 -0.97
N SER A 86 -10.73 -0.74 -0.82
CA SER A 86 -9.66 -0.52 -1.78
C SER A 86 -9.96 -1.22 -3.09
N GLU A 87 -9.84 -0.50 -4.20
CA GLU A 87 -10.06 -1.03 -5.54
C GLU A 87 -8.99 -2.06 -5.92
N TYR A 88 -7.73 -1.77 -5.54
CA TYR A 88 -6.58 -2.64 -5.77
C TYR A 88 -5.90 -2.97 -4.45
N LEU A 89 -5.65 -4.26 -4.21
CA LEU A 89 -4.81 -4.74 -3.12
C LEU A 89 -3.80 -5.73 -3.67
N VAL A 90 -2.53 -5.44 -3.44
CA VAL A 90 -1.44 -6.38 -3.74
C VAL A 90 -1.01 -7.03 -2.42
N MET A 91 -1.20 -8.32 -2.31
CA MET A 91 -0.85 -9.10 -1.13
C MET A 91 0.32 -10.03 -1.49
N LEU A 92 1.47 -9.76 -0.90
CA LEU A 92 2.65 -10.61 -0.99
C LEU A 92 2.61 -11.69 0.10
N ASN A 93 3.73 -12.36 0.36
CA ASN A 93 3.81 -13.36 1.42
C ASN A 93 3.42 -12.75 2.78
N GLN A 94 2.50 -13.40 3.49
CA GLN A 94 1.91 -12.91 4.74
C GLN A 94 2.25 -13.80 5.92
N ALA A 95 2.34 -13.21 7.12
CA ALA A 95 2.44 -13.94 8.37
C ALA A 95 1.18 -14.80 8.63
N PRO A 96 1.28 -15.92 9.37
CA PRO A 96 0.14 -16.82 9.59
C PRO A 96 -1.09 -16.14 10.20
N THR A 97 -0.89 -15.26 11.17
CA THR A 97 -1.96 -14.51 11.84
C THR A 97 -2.65 -13.56 10.90
N ASP A 98 -1.88 -12.81 10.11
CA ASP A 98 -2.37 -11.80 9.18
C ASP A 98 -3.19 -12.43 8.06
N ARG A 99 -2.78 -13.60 7.56
CA ARG A 99 -3.52 -14.34 6.53
C ARG A 99 -4.94 -14.67 6.93
N ILE A 100 -5.14 -15.13 8.17
CA ILE A 100 -6.47 -15.52 8.68
C ILE A 100 -7.38 -14.29 8.72
N GLU A 101 -6.89 -13.19 9.25
CA GLU A 101 -7.67 -11.95 9.36
C GLU A 101 -7.95 -11.32 7.99
N LEU A 102 -6.96 -11.31 7.09
CA LEU A 102 -7.15 -10.85 5.71
C LEU A 102 -8.15 -11.72 4.95
N ALA A 103 -8.09 -13.04 5.13
CA ALA A 103 -9.02 -13.96 4.50
C ALA A 103 -10.46 -13.68 4.91
N LYS A 104 -10.71 -13.47 6.20
CA LYS A 104 -12.04 -13.10 6.70
C LYS A 104 -12.52 -11.75 6.16
N LEU A 105 -11.64 -10.73 6.18
CA LEU A 105 -11.99 -9.37 5.77
C LEU A 105 -12.28 -9.26 4.27
N LEU A 106 -11.51 -9.97 3.45
CA LEU A 106 -11.52 -9.85 1.98
C LEU A 106 -12.22 -11.02 1.30
N HIS A 107 -12.74 -11.98 2.07
CA HIS A 107 -13.39 -13.21 1.57
C HIS A 107 -12.48 -14.03 0.65
N ILE A 108 -11.21 -14.20 1.06
CA ILE A 108 -10.21 -15.00 0.35
C ILE A 108 -10.44 -16.48 0.65
N SER A 109 -10.55 -17.30 -0.38
CA SER A 109 -10.69 -18.76 -0.21
C SER A 109 -9.38 -19.43 0.21
N ASP A 110 -9.46 -20.64 0.80
CA ASP A 110 -8.29 -21.41 1.22
C ASP A 110 -7.32 -21.67 0.06
N ASN A 111 -7.85 -21.96 -1.13
CA ASN A 111 -7.02 -22.13 -2.33
C ASN A 111 -6.26 -20.86 -2.68
N GLN A 112 -6.89 -19.70 -2.59
CA GLN A 112 -6.23 -18.42 -2.85
C GLN A 112 -5.19 -18.11 -1.77
N LEU A 113 -5.44 -18.46 -0.50
CA LEU A 113 -4.48 -18.24 0.60
C LEU A 113 -3.13 -18.94 0.35
N SER A 114 -3.11 -20.05 -0.38
CA SER A 114 -1.87 -20.75 -0.71
C SER A 114 -0.88 -19.87 -1.49
N TYR A 115 -1.36 -18.88 -2.24
CA TYR A 115 -0.54 -17.97 -3.04
C TYR A 115 0.11 -16.83 -2.25
N ILE A 116 -0.21 -16.70 -0.95
CA ILE A 116 0.43 -15.75 -0.01
C ILE A 116 0.99 -16.47 1.22
N THR A 117 1.14 -17.82 1.12
CA THR A 117 1.62 -18.67 2.20
C THR A 117 2.95 -19.28 1.82
N ASN A 118 4.04 -18.87 2.48
CA ASN A 118 5.39 -19.39 2.24
C ASN A 118 5.80 -19.37 0.77
N VAL A 119 5.39 -18.34 0.05
CA VAL A 119 5.72 -18.18 -1.37
C VAL A 119 7.01 -17.38 -1.55
N GLY A 120 7.68 -17.62 -2.68
CA GLY A 120 8.89 -16.88 -3.03
C GLY A 120 8.63 -15.42 -3.39
N PHE A 121 9.71 -14.67 -3.59
CA PHE A 121 9.66 -13.27 -3.99
C PHE A 121 8.89 -13.08 -5.31
N GLY A 122 8.20 -11.95 -5.43
CA GLY A 122 7.46 -11.58 -6.63
C GLY A 122 6.18 -12.38 -6.84
N LYS A 123 5.73 -13.16 -5.86
CA LYS A 123 4.48 -13.93 -5.94
C LYS A 123 3.47 -13.41 -4.93
N GLY A 124 2.19 -13.52 -5.28
CA GLY A 124 1.14 -13.07 -4.38
C GLY A 124 -0.24 -13.12 -4.99
N LEU A 125 -1.15 -12.39 -4.35
CA LEU A 125 -2.53 -12.18 -4.81
C LEU A 125 -2.75 -10.71 -5.17
N LEU A 126 -3.45 -10.47 -6.25
CA LEU A 126 -3.96 -9.17 -6.65
C LEU A 126 -5.49 -9.19 -6.55
N LYS A 127 -6.04 -8.35 -5.67
CA LYS A 127 -7.47 -8.04 -5.67
C LYS A 127 -7.67 -6.81 -6.56
N CYS A 128 -8.63 -6.90 -7.48
CA CYS A 128 -9.09 -5.82 -8.34
C CYS A 128 -10.62 -5.83 -8.35
N GLY A 129 -11.24 -4.85 -7.73
CA GLY A 129 -12.67 -4.86 -7.48
C GLY A 129 -13.09 -6.12 -6.71
N ASN A 130 -13.95 -6.93 -7.29
CA ASN A 130 -14.44 -8.19 -6.70
C ASN A 130 -13.59 -9.42 -7.11
N SER A 131 -12.64 -9.28 -7.99
CA SER A 131 -11.80 -10.38 -8.47
C SER A 131 -10.52 -10.47 -7.66
N ILE A 132 -10.14 -11.70 -7.30
CA ILE A 132 -8.86 -12.00 -6.64
C ILE A 132 -8.14 -13.03 -7.48
N VAL A 133 -6.97 -12.68 -7.99
CA VAL A 133 -6.17 -13.51 -8.88
C VAL A 133 -4.74 -13.66 -8.37
N PRO A 134 -4.12 -14.84 -8.51
CA PRO A 134 -2.71 -15.00 -8.22
C PRO A 134 -1.87 -14.32 -9.30
N PHE A 135 -0.69 -13.83 -8.91
CA PHE A 135 0.28 -13.28 -9.84
C PHE A 135 1.70 -13.77 -9.55
N VAL A 136 2.52 -13.74 -10.57
CA VAL A 136 3.97 -13.93 -10.49
C VAL A 136 4.63 -12.78 -11.23
N ASP A 137 5.42 -12.02 -10.52
CA ASP A 137 6.25 -10.95 -11.08
C ASP A 137 7.68 -11.46 -11.28
N ASN A 138 8.06 -11.65 -12.51
CA ASN A 138 9.41 -12.02 -12.93
C ASN A 138 10.15 -10.78 -13.42
N PHE A 139 10.30 -9.76 -12.56
CA PHE A 139 10.96 -8.52 -12.93
C PHE A 139 12.39 -8.79 -13.44
N PRO A 140 12.77 -8.30 -14.64
CA PRO A 140 14.08 -8.59 -15.24
C PRO A 140 15.22 -7.97 -14.41
N LYS A 141 16.05 -8.83 -13.81
CA LYS A 141 17.15 -8.40 -12.93
C LYS A 141 18.30 -7.71 -13.68
N ASN A 142 18.43 -7.94 -14.97
CA ASN A 142 19.45 -7.35 -15.82
C ASN A 142 19.12 -5.93 -16.30
N THR A 143 18.03 -5.33 -15.81
CA THR A 143 17.64 -3.97 -16.17
C THR A 143 18.28 -2.95 -15.24
N ARG A 144 18.63 -1.77 -15.78
CA ARG A 144 19.11 -0.64 -14.97
C ARG A 144 18.09 -0.25 -13.89
N LEU A 145 16.80 -0.37 -14.15
CA LEU A 145 15.76 -0.06 -13.17
C LEU A 145 15.85 -1.00 -11.96
N TYR A 146 15.99 -2.32 -12.19
CA TYR A 146 16.17 -3.28 -11.10
C TYR A 146 17.40 -2.94 -10.27
N GLN A 147 18.52 -2.65 -10.92
CA GLN A 147 19.76 -2.28 -10.27
C GLN A 147 19.64 -1.05 -9.38
N LEU A 148 18.94 0.01 -9.86
CA LEU A 148 18.72 1.24 -9.09
C LEU A 148 17.76 1.03 -7.91
N MET A 149 16.86 0.06 -7.98
CA MET A 149 15.87 -0.24 -6.95
C MET A 149 16.32 -1.32 -5.97
N SER A 150 17.36 -2.09 -6.29
CA SER A 150 17.86 -3.14 -5.41
C SER A 150 18.55 -2.53 -4.19
N THR A 151 18.12 -2.98 -3.01
CA THR A 151 18.73 -2.58 -1.72
C THR A 151 19.57 -3.69 -1.11
N LYS A 152 19.77 -4.80 -1.81
CA LYS A 152 20.53 -5.95 -1.29
C LYS A 152 22.02 -5.64 -1.30
N PRO A 153 22.70 -5.74 -0.13
CA PRO A 153 24.15 -5.63 -0.08
C PRO A 153 24.76 -6.75 -0.92
N GLY A 154 25.56 -6.46 -1.90
CA GLY A 154 26.20 -7.44 -2.80
C GLY A 154 25.68 -7.36 -4.24
N GLU A 155 24.39 -7.11 -4.48
CA GLU A 155 23.90 -6.85 -5.84
C GLU A 155 24.39 -5.49 -6.38
N ILE A 156 24.73 -4.55 -5.48
CA ILE A 156 25.25 -3.21 -5.85
C ILE A 156 26.73 -3.24 -6.25
N GLN A 157 27.52 -4.18 -5.72
CA GLN A 157 28.97 -4.25 -6.01
C GLN A 157 29.27 -4.80 -7.42
N GLU A 158 28.43 -5.65 -7.98
CA GLU A 158 28.57 -6.14 -9.36
C GLU A 158 28.24 -5.09 -10.43
N ILE A 159 27.66 -3.94 -10.02
CA ILE A 159 27.18 -2.89 -10.93
C ILE A 159 28.22 -1.76 -11.04
N LEU A 160 29.08 -1.61 -10.06
CA LEU A 160 30.12 -0.55 -9.98
C LEU A 160 31.53 -1.06 -10.33
N GLY A 161 31.71 -2.34 -10.62
CA GLY A 161 32.90 -2.95 -11.18
C GLY A 161 32.73 -3.09 -12.67
#